data_7d22ab0192c52d0f7de540b531aa6fcb
#
_entry.id   7d22ab0192c52d0f7de540b531aa6fcb
#
_cell.length_a   1.000
_cell.length_b   1.000
_cell.length_c   1.000
_cell.angle_alpha   90.00
_cell.angle_beta   90.00
_cell.angle_gamma   90.00
#
_symmetry.space_group_name_H-M   'P 1'
#
loop_
_entity.id
_entity.type
_entity.pdbx_description
1 polymer ?
#
loop_
_entity_poly.entity_id
_entity_poly.type
_entity_poly.pdbx_seq_one_letter_code
_entity_poly.pdbx_strand_id
1 'polypeptide(L)'
;MFISKKLISKFYKKNIIFKSPNDLLIKKRKICGILQEIVINDDKKYLIIGIGLNVIKSPEIKNYPTTNLLELTKKKFNNKYLANKLKLIFEKNFIKYYRIVN
;
A
#
# COMPACT_ATOMS: atom_id res chain seq x y z
N MET A 1 0.58 -0.54 -6.56
CA MET A 1 -0.61 -1.36 -6.22
C MET A 1 -0.26 -2.76 -5.78
N PHE A 2 0.46 -3.47 -6.62
CA PHE A 2 0.82 -4.87 -6.38
C PHE A 2 1.50 -5.10 -5.03
N ILE A 3 2.47 -4.27 -4.68
CA ILE A 3 3.24 -4.42 -3.43
C ILE A 3 2.38 -4.17 -2.20
N SER A 4 1.55 -3.13 -2.24
CA SER A 4 0.65 -2.83 -1.12
C SER A 4 -0.42 -3.90 -0.95
N LYS A 5 -0.97 -4.39 -2.07
CA LYS A 5 -1.93 -5.49 -2.04
C LYS A 5 -1.31 -6.75 -1.44
N LYS A 6 -0.04 -7.03 -1.79
CA LYS A 6 0.67 -8.18 -1.28
C LYS A 6 0.93 -8.08 0.22
N LEU A 7 1.25 -6.87 0.71
CA LEU A 7 1.41 -6.64 2.15
C LEU A 7 0.09 -6.89 2.89
N ILE A 8 -0.99 -6.29 2.43
CA ILE A 8 -2.30 -6.41 3.08
C ILE A 8 -2.76 -7.87 3.09
N SER A 9 -2.51 -8.60 2.01
CA SER A 9 -2.90 -10.01 1.89
C SER A 9 -2.27 -10.93 2.93
N LYS A 10 -1.17 -10.50 3.55
CA LYS A 10 -0.55 -11.27 4.64
C LYS A 10 -1.38 -11.24 5.92
N PHE A 11 -2.21 -10.22 6.09
CA PHE A 11 -2.98 -10.00 7.31
C PHE A 11 -4.48 -10.16 7.12
N TYR A 12 -4.95 -10.03 5.87
CA TYR A 12 -6.36 -10.12 5.54
C TYR A 12 -6.52 -10.75 4.15
N LYS A 13 -7.06 -11.96 4.09
CA LYS A 13 -7.08 -12.77 2.87
C LYS A 13 -8.37 -12.69 2.07
N LYS A 14 -9.22 -11.72 2.34
CA LYS A 14 -10.41 -11.46 1.53
C LYS A 14 -10.04 -10.65 0.29
N ASN A 15 -10.98 -10.55 -0.65
CA ASN A 15 -10.74 -9.82 -1.89
C ASN A 15 -10.36 -8.37 -1.65
N ILE A 16 -9.20 -8.00 -2.19
CA ILE A 16 -8.71 -6.62 -2.21
C ILE A 16 -8.90 -6.13 -3.63
N ILE A 17 -9.66 -5.05 -3.79
CA ILE A 17 -10.02 -4.53 -5.10
C ILE A 17 -9.30 -3.19 -5.33
N PHE A 18 -8.70 -3.07 -6.51
CA PHE A 18 -8.13 -1.80 -6.95
C PHE A 18 -9.24 -0.91 -7.51
N LYS A 19 -9.30 0.33 -7.02
CA LYS A 19 -10.17 1.35 -7.57
C LYS A 19 -9.31 2.47 -8.15
N SER A 20 -9.45 2.67 -9.45
CA SER A 20 -8.71 3.70 -10.16
C SER A 20 -8.97 5.09 -9.54
N PRO A 21 -7.98 5.97 -9.47
CA PRO A 21 -6.62 5.77 -9.99
C PRO A 21 -5.66 5.13 -8.98
N ASN A 22 -5.87 5.24 -7.68
CA ASN A 22 -4.82 4.98 -6.70
C ASN A 22 -5.28 4.29 -5.42
N ASP A 23 -6.45 3.69 -5.39
CA ASP A 23 -7.03 3.20 -4.14
C ASP A 23 -7.17 1.69 -4.10
N LEU A 24 -6.96 1.12 -2.90
CA LEU A 24 -7.29 -0.27 -2.61
C LEU A 24 -8.49 -0.30 -1.65
N LEU A 25 -9.44 -1.18 -1.96
CA LEU A 25 -10.68 -1.33 -1.21
C LEU A 25 -10.83 -2.75 -0.70
N ILE A 26 -11.41 -2.87 0.50
CA ILE A 26 -11.87 -4.13 1.07
C ILE A 26 -13.34 -3.92 1.46
N LYS A 27 -14.22 -4.80 0.99
CA LYS A 27 -15.66 -4.69 1.23
C LYS A 27 -16.20 -3.31 0.83
N LYS A 28 -15.73 -2.81 -0.32
CA LYS A 28 -16.11 -1.50 -0.87
C LYS A 28 -15.69 -0.31 0.00
N ARG A 29 -14.73 -0.51 0.92
CA ARG A 29 -14.24 0.54 1.80
C ARG A 29 -12.75 0.73 1.59
N LYS A 30 -12.32 1.97 1.45
CA LYS A 30 -10.91 2.28 1.20
C LYS A 30 -10.05 1.96 2.42
N ILE A 31 -9.01 1.17 2.19
CA ILE A 31 -8.01 0.85 3.21
C ILE A 31 -6.66 1.48 2.92
N CYS A 32 -6.37 1.76 1.65
CA CYS A 32 -5.04 2.22 1.26
C CYS A 32 -5.12 3.15 0.06
N GLY A 33 -4.33 4.20 0.09
CA GLY A 33 -4.13 5.09 -1.05
C GLY A 33 -2.67 5.10 -1.44
N ILE A 34 -2.39 5.24 -2.74
CA ILE A 34 -1.03 5.22 -3.27
C ILE A 34 -0.82 6.43 -4.14
N LEU A 35 0.28 7.15 -3.89
CA LEU A 35 0.70 8.29 -4.70
C LEU A 35 2.05 7.99 -5.32
N GLN A 36 2.20 8.35 -6.58
CA GLN A 36 3.47 8.22 -7.30
C GLN A 36 3.88 9.58 -7.85
N GLU A 37 5.16 9.88 -7.73
CA GLU A 37 5.69 11.17 -8.16
C GLU A 37 7.08 10.97 -8.72
N ILE A 38 7.39 11.66 -9.83
CA ILE A 38 8.73 11.65 -10.40
C ILE A 38 9.38 12.99 -10.07
N VAL A 39 10.55 12.92 -9.45
CA VAL A 39 11.33 14.10 -9.07
C VAL A 39 12.66 14.05 -9.81
N ILE A 40 13.06 15.18 -10.38
CA ILE A 40 14.35 15.34 -11.06
C ILE A 40 15.25 16.17 -10.17
N ASN A 41 16.43 15.61 -9.83
CA ASN A 41 17.42 16.29 -9.01
C ASN A 41 18.81 15.93 -9.53
N ASP A 42 19.63 16.94 -9.84
CA ASP A 42 20.98 16.77 -10.38
C ASP A 42 21.03 15.81 -11.58
N ASP A 43 20.12 16.02 -12.53
CA ASP A 43 19.97 15.23 -13.76
C ASP A 43 19.60 13.75 -13.52
N LYS A 44 19.23 13.41 -12.29
CA LYS A 44 18.73 12.09 -11.96
C LYS A 44 17.24 12.12 -11.74
N LYS A 45 16.57 11.05 -12.19
CA LYS A 45 15.14 10.87 -11.97
C LYS A 45 14.91 9.92 -10.80
N TYR A 46 14.04 10.34 -9.89
CA TYR A 46 13.65 9.54 -8.74
C TYR A 46 12.14 9.29 -8.80
N LEU A 47 11.74 8.06 -8.58
CA LEU A 47 10.34 7.70 -8.39
C LEU A 47 10.07 7.65 -6.89
N ILE A 48 9.16 8.53 -6.45
CA ILE A 48 8.70 8.54 -5.07
C ILE A 48 7.33 7.88 -5.02
N ILE A 49 7.20 6.87 -4.16
CA ILE A 49 5.94 6.16 -3.95
C ILE A 49 5.49 6.39 -2.52
N GLY A 50 4.36 7.07 -2.37
CA GLY A 50 3.72 7.26 -1.07
C GLY A 50 2.61 6.24 -0.89
N ILE A 51 2.64 5.52 0.23
CA ILE A 51 1.64 4.51 0.54
C ILE A 51 0.96 4.90 1.84
N GLY A 52 -0.33 5.25 1.76
CA GLY A 52 -1.14 5.58 2.92
C GLY A 52 -2.02 4.41 3.31
N LEU A 53 -1.54 3.58 4.22
CA LEU A 53 -2.30 2.44 4.73
C LEU A 53 -2.99 2.83 6.03
N ASN A 54 -4.30 2.59 6.10
CA ASN A 54 -5.07 2.81 7.32
C ASN A 54 -4.85 1.64 8.27
N VAL A 55 -4.11 1.85 9.35
CA VAL A 55 -3.74 0.79 10.29
C VAL A 55 -4.69 0.73 11.47
N ILE A 56 -4.80 1.82 12.22
CA ILE A 56 -5.58 1.90 13.46
C ILE A 56 -6.83 2.76 13.29
N LYS A 57 -6.73 3.82 12.51
CA LYS A 57 -7.80 4.78 12.31
C LYS A 57 -8.17 4.87 10.84
N SER A 58 -9.42 5.20 10.58
CA SER A 58 -9.90 5.45 9.23
C SER A 58 -10.24 6.93 9.10
N PRO A 59 -9.73 7.62 8.07
CA PRO A 59 -10.11 9.01 7.83
C PRO A 59 -11.58 9.09 7.44
N GLU A 60 -12.26 10.12 7.89
CA GLU A 60 -13.62 10.39 7.43
C GLU A 60 -13.56 11.16 6.12
N ILE A 61 -14.05 10.53 5.06
CA ILE A 61 -14.12 11.14 3.74
C ILE A 61 -15.58 11.16 3.32
N LYS A 62 -16.09 12.35 3.02
CA LYS A 62 -17.49 12.52 2.63
C LYS A 62 -17.80 11.65 1.39
N ASN A 63 -18.84 10.83 1.50
CA ASN A 63 -19.31 9.94 0.43
C ASN A 63 -18.30 8.91 -0.04
N TYR A 64 -17.31 8.61 0.80
CA TYR A 64 -16.29 7.60 0.46
C TYR A 64 -15.98 6.76 1.70
N PRO A 65 -16.59 5.58 1.83
CA PRO A 65 -16.38 4.71 2.99
C PRO A 65 -14.92 4.27 3.10
N THR A 66 -14.42 4.21 4.34
CA THR A 66 -13.04 3.82 4.66
C THR A 66 -13.03 2.71 5.70
N THR A 67 -11.91 2.00 5.79
CA THR A 67 -11.68 0.97 6.80
C THR A 67 -10.21 0.97 7.22
N ASN A 68 -9.85 0.12 8.17
CA ASN A 68 -8.47 -0.01 8.64
C ASN A 68 -8.18 -1.45 9.06
N LEU A 69 -6.90 -1.76 9.22
CA LEU A 69 -6.48 -3.12 9.58
C LEU A 69 -7.00 -3.55 10.94
N LEU A 70 -7.02 -2.66 11.92
CA LEU A 70 -7.52 -2.99 13.26
C LEU A 70 -9.00 -3.41 13.22
N GLU A 71 -9.81 -2.66 12.48
CA GLU A 71 -11.24 -2.95 12.32
C GLU A 71 -11.45 -4.32 11.66
N LEU A 72 -10.67 -4.61 10.62
CA LEU A 72 -10.82 -5.84 9.85
C LEU A 72 -10.27 -7.08 10.55
N THR A 73 -9.13 -6.94 11.21
CA THR A 73 -8.41 -8.10 11.78
C THR A 73 -8.56 -8.22 13.29
N LYS A 74 -9.01 -7.17 13.97
CA LYS A 74 -9.07 -7.07 15.44
C LYS A 74 -7.70 -7.16 16.09
N LYS A 75 -6.62 -6.91 15.32
CA LYS A 75 -5.24 -6.93 15.81
C LYS A 75 -4.59 -5.57 15.59
N LYS A 76 -3.77 -5.16 16.55
CA LYS A 76 -2.96 -3.94 16.41
C LYS A 76 -1.63 -4.30 15.77
N PHE A 77 -1.27 -3.56 14.73
CA PHE A 77 0.01 -3.71 14.06
C PHE A 77 0.88 -2.50 14.35
N ASN A 78 2.17 -2.76 14.57
CA ASN A 78 3.16 -1.71 14.74
C ASN A 78 3.51 -1.13 13.37
N ASN A 79 3.50 0.20 13.23
CA ASN A 79 3.79 0.86 11.97
C ASN A 79 5.19 0.54 11.45
N LYS A 80 6.17 0.46 12.35
CA LYS A 80 7.55 0.11 11.98
C LYS A 80 7.64 -1.31 11.43
N TYR A 81 6.91 -2.24 12.04
CA TYR A 81 6.84 -3.61 11.56
C TYR A 81 6.25 -3.67 10.15
N LEU A 82 5.16 -2.95 9.91
CA LEU A 82 4.52 -2.91 8.60
C LEU A 82 5.42 -2.26 7.55
N ALA A 83 6.11 -1.17 7.91
CA ALA A 83 7.04 -0.50 7.01
C ALA A 83 8.19 -1.42 6.62
N ASN A 84 8.74 -2.17 7.57
CA ASN A 84 9.82 -3.12 7.29
C ASN A 84 9.33 -4.26 6.39
N LYS A 85 8.13 -4.77 6.60
CA LYS A 85 7.55 -5.80 5.73
C LYS A 85 7.35 -5.29 4.32
N LEU A 86 6.84 -4.07 4.19
CA LEU A 86 6.64 -3.44 2.89
C LEU A 86 7.97 -3.27 2.15
N LYS A 87 8.99 -2.83 2.86
CA LYS A 87 10.34 -2.67 2.29
C LYS A 87 10.88 -3.99 1.76
N LEU A 88 10.73 -5.06 2.52
CA LEU A 88 11.19 -6.39 2.10
C LEU A 88 10.44 -6.87 0.86
N ILE A 89 9.15 -6.67 0.80
CA ILE A 89 8.34 -7.03 -0.36
C ILE A 89 8.79 -6.24 -1.59
N PHE A 90 9.01 -4.95 -1.42
CA PHE A 90 9.47 -4.07 -2.49
C PHE A 90 10.83 -4.52 -3.04
N GLU A 91 11.80 -4.73 -2.16
CA GLU A 91 13.14 -5.12 -2.55
C GLU A 91 13.13 -6.45 -3.31
N LYS A 92 12.40 -7.42 -2.82
CA LYS A 92 12.30 -8.75 -3.44
C LYS A 92 11.72 -8.67 -4.85
N ASN A 93 10.67 -7.89 -5.04
CA ASN A 93 10.02 -7.77 -6.35
C ASN A 93 10.81 -6.87 -7.30
N PHE A 94 11.45 -5.81 -6.78
CA PHE A 94 12.30 -4.93 -7.57
C PHE A 94 13.48 -5.70 -8.17
N ILE A 95 14.16 -6.52 -7.38
CA ILE A 95 15.27 -7.33 -7.86
C ILE A 95 14.81 -8.27 -8.97
N LYS A 96 13.63 -8.85 -8.83
CA LYS A 96 13.05 -9.73 -9.85
C LYS A 96 12.87 -9.00 -11.18
N TYR A 97 12.29 -7.79 -11.15
CA TYR A 97 12.09 -6.99 -12.34
C TYR A 97 13.42 -6.52 -12.95
N TYR A 98 14.35 -6.12 -12.12
CA TYR A 98 15.66 -5.68 -12.56
C TYR A 98 16.38 -6.76 -13.36
N ARG A 99 16.31 -8.01 -12.91
CA ARG A 99 16.91 -9.15 -13.61
C ARG A 99 16.25 -9.43 -14.97
N ILE A 100 14.96 -9.18 -15.08
CA ILE A 100 14.23 -9.34 -16.33
C ILE A 100 14.65 -8.29 -17.35
N VAL A 101 14.89 -7.07 -16.92
CA VAL A 101 15.26 -5.94 -17.78
C VAL A 101 16.73 -5.97 -18.19
N ASN A 102 17.60 -6.46 -17.33
CA ASN A 102 19.03 -6.59 -17.57
C ASN A 102 19.41 -7.97 -18.07
#